data_16c44ab72383c33202eec32a108bf70a
#
_entry.id   16c44ab72383c33202eec32a108bf70a
#
_cell.length_a   1.000
_cell.length_b   1.000
_cell.length_c   1.000
_cell.angle_alpha   90.00
_cell.angle_beta   90.00
_cell.angle_gamma   90.00
#
_symmetry.space_group_name_H-M   'P 1'
#
loop_
_entity.id
_entity.type
_entity.pdbx_description
1 polymer ?
#
loop_
_entity_poly.entity_id
_entity_poly.type
_entity_poly.pdbx_seq_one_letter_code
_entity_poly.pdbx_strand_id
1 'polypeptide(L)'
;VAEAGNRLGGRVWTVRDFCGEPVEGGAEFIHGSTAATLPEVRAAGLHTRPCPLIRQTMFHLGGGTRWLPLHLLHPGTWPAFPILRRLRQLQPPDLSAAEFIQRQGYRGRARQLAELTLTAHLPGGIEEVGVLGLRADGVLRLETGLNHRVVEGYDALARHLAEGLAVERGVRIERVAWTPDGVRAVAADGREIEARAAVCALPLGVIQAGGVRFEPALPEGKQTAMTQLRVGPVVKILLRFSERFWPRWLAILGCATGPATLYWPLFEGDPGRPAVLIAYATGPRAARLSLMGEEAAADAVVADLGRLFPKADPRRRLADVRRIDWAADPLACGGYSFLLPGGTGARERLAAADTGALFWAGSATASTPVAETVEAAYLSGLRAAAEVRRFLETGSAAASGGNGRDVD
;
A
#
# COMPACT_ATOMS: atom_id res chain seq x y z
N VAL A 1 24.40 3.35 -0.87
CA VAL A 1 23.09 3.01 -0.30
C VAL A 1 23.19 1.63 0.36
N ALA A 2 22.74 1.51 1.62
CA ALA A 2 22.64 0.22 2.32
C ALA A 2 21.23 -0.36 2.14
N GLU A 3 21.13 -1.57 1.59
CA GLU A 3 19.89 -2.32 1.38
C GLU A 3 19.97 -3.67 2.13
N ALA A 4 19.01 -3.94 3.00
CA ALA A 4 19.02 -5.18 3.80
C ALA A 4 18.69 -6.43 2.97
N GLY A 5 17.89 -6.29 1.94
CA GLY A 5 17.47 -7.37 1.06
C GLY A 5 18.50 -7.72 -0.02
N ASN A 6 18.24 -8.80 -0.73
CA ASN A 6 19.01 -9.22 -1.91
C ASN A 6 18.50 -8.60 -3.23
N ARG A 7 17.42 -7.82 -3.19
CA ARG A 7 16.77 -7.17 -4.32
C ARG A 7 16.48 -5.70 -4.02
N LEU A 8 16.35 -4.90 -5.05
CA LEU A 8 15.90 -3.51 -4.98
C LEU A 8 14.38 -3.42 -4.97
N GLY A 9 13.84 -2.26 -4.55
CA GLY A 9 12.42 -1.94 -4.63
C GLY A 9 11.63 -2.14 -3.33
N GLY A 10 12.19 -2.85 -2.33
CA GLY A 10 11.49 -3.08 -1.06
C GLY A 10 10.11 -3.74 -1.27
N ARG A 11 9.03 -3.02 -1.00
CA ARG A 11 7.64 -3.49 -1.21
C ARG A 11 7.15 -3.44 -2.66
N VAL A 12 7.96 -2.99 -3.60
CA VAL A 12 7.81 -3.25 -5.04
C VAL A 12 8.55 -4.55 -5.35
N TRP A 13 7.82 -5.60 -5.70
CA TRP A 13 8.37 -6.92 -5.98
C TRP A 13 7.61 -7.60 -7.10
N THR A 14 8.31 -7.85 -8.21
CA THR A 14 7.77 -8.57 -9.37
C THR A 14 8.24 -10.01 -9.37
N VAL A 15 7.31 -10.95 -9.34
CA VAL A 15 7.50 -12.40 -9.42
C VAL A 15 7.48 -12.81 -10.89
N ARG A 16 8.52 -13.48 -11.37
CA ARG A 16 8.65 -13.87 -12.81
C ARG A 16 8.57 -15.38 -13.07
N ASP A 17 8.71 -16.17 -12.02
CA ASP A 17 8.75 -17.64 -12.05
C ASP A 17 7.41 -18.31 -11.74
N PHE A 18 6.29 -17.55 -11.76
CA PHE A 18 4.97 -18.09 -11.41
C PHE A 18 4.16 -18.54 -12.63
N CYS A 19 4.13 -17.76 -13.70
CA CYS A 19 3.30 -18.08 -14.87
C CYS A 19 3.94 -17.71 -16.22
N GLY A 20 5.25 -17.43 -16.25
CA GLY A 20 5.97 -17.00 -17.44
C GLY A 20 5.80 -15.52 -17.79
N GLU A 21 5.02 -14.79 -16.99
CA GLU A 21 4.75 -13.36 -17.14
C GLU A 21 5.02 -12.64 -15.81
N PRO A 22 5.35 -11.33 -15.82
CA PRO A 22 5.50 -10.57 -14.61
C PRO A 22 4.20 -10.52 -13.78
N VAL A 23 4.28 -10.87 -12.49
CA VAL A 23 3.19 -10.81 -11.53
C VAL A 23 3.63 -10.00 -10.33
N GLU A 24 2.86 -9.01 -9.93
CA GLU A 24 3.24 -8.17 -8.81
C GLU A 24 2.90 -8.82 -7.45
N GLY A 25 3.94 -9.19 -6.71
CA GLY A 25 3.84 -9.65 -5.33
C GLY A 25 3.63 -8.50 -4.34
N GLY A 26 4.12 -7.31 -4.69
CA GLY A 26 3.98 -6.09 -3.90
C GLY A 26 3.03 -5.08 -4.53
N ALA A 27 3.47 -3.81 -4.56
CA ALA A 27 2.76 -2.73 -5.24
C ALA A 27 2.58 -3.06 -6.72
N GLU A 28 1.41 -2.76 -7.28
CA GLU A 28 1.01 -3.19 -8.62
C GLU A 28 0.57 -2.05 -9.51
N PHE A 29 -0.01 -0.99 -8.93
CA PHE A 29 -0.66 0.05 -9.72
C PHE A 29 0.05 1.39 -9.61
N ILE A 30 0.17 2.08 -10.74
CA ILE A 30 0.40 3.51 -10.81
C ILE A 30 -0.98 4.16 -10.82
N HIS A 31 -1.26 5.03 -9.86
CA HIS A 31 -2.57 5.62 -9.66
C HIS A 31 -2.72 6.96 -10.39
N GLY A 32 -3.60 6.99 -11.38
CA GLY A 32 -3.91 8.19 -12.16
C GLY A 32 -2.96 8.43 -13.33
N SER A 33 -3.45 9.23 -14.28
CA SER A 33 -2.71 9.59 -15.51
C SER A 33 -1.67 10.70 -15.32
N THR A 34 -1.65 11.32 -14.14
CA THR A 34 -0.74 12.43 -13.79
C THR A 34 0.30 12.03 -12.74
N ALA A 35 0.42 10.72 -12.45
CA ALA A 35 1.36 10.22 -11.47
C ALA A 35 2.81 10.64 -11.80
N ALA A 36 3.53 11.14 -10.79
CA ALA A 36 4.90 11.63 -10.92
C ALA A 36 5.90 10.54 -11.35
N THR A 37 5.54 9.27 -11.18
CA THR A 37 6.35 8.13 -11.64
C THR A 37 6.19 7.81 -13.12
N LEU A 38 5.16 8.30 -13.81
CA LEU A 38 4.95 8.03 -15.25
C LEU A 38 6.05 8.60 -16.18
N PRO A 39 6.60 9.80 -15.94
CA PRO A 39 7.77 10.25 -16.68
C PRO A 39 8.97 9.32 -16.52
N GLU A 40 9.24 8.83 -15.31
CA GLU A 40 10.34 7.90 -15.04
C GLU A 40 10.16 6.54 -15.73
N VAL A 41 8.91 6.03 -15.72
CA VAL A 41 8.57 4.80 -16.47
C VAL A 41 8.89 4.96 -17.96
N ARG A 42 8.54 6.12 -18.55
CA ARG A 42 8.88 6.41 -19.96
C ARG A 42 10.37 6.58 -20.19
N ALA A 43 11.07 7.27 -19.28
CA ALA A 43 12.53 7.46 -19.36
C ALA A 43 13.28 6.13 -19.28
N ALA A 44 12.75 5.17 -18.50
CA ALA A 44 13.26 3.82 -18.41
C ALA A 44 12.94 2.94 -19.65
N GLY A 45 12.26 3.46 -20.67
CA GLY A 45 11.79 2.67 -21.81
C GLY A 45 10.73 1.62 -21.49
N LEU A 46 10.05 1.75 -20.34
CA LEU A 46 9.03 0.81 -19.87
C LEU A 46 7.65 1.19 -20.42
N HIS A 47 6.81 0.18 -20.56
CA HIS A 47 5.45 0.35 -21.07
C HIS A 47 4.42 0.24 -19.95
N THR A 48 3.31 0.97 -20.09
CA THR A 48 2.18 0.87 -19.18
C THR A 48 0.94 0.36 -19.88
N ARG A 49 0.14 -0.43 -19.16
CA ARG A 49 -1.19 -0.85 -19.58
C ARG A 49 -2.23 -0.24 -18.65
N PRO A 50 -3.25 0.45 -19.21
CA PRO A 50 -4.33 1.00 -18.39
C PRO A 50 -5.22 -0.10 -17.80
N CYS A 51 -5.69 0.10 -16.58
CA CYS A 51 -6.56 -0.81 -15.86
C CYS A 51 -7.84 -0.07 -15.45
N PRO A 52 -8.87 -0.04 -16.29
CA PRO A 52 -10.14 0.62 -15.95
C PRO A 52 -10.86 -0.18 -14.87
N LEU A 53 -11.10 0.42 -13.68
CA LEU A 53 -11.62 -0.30 -12.52
C LEU A 53 -13.16 -0.24 -12.39
N ILE A 54 -13.79 0.90 -12.63
CA ILE A 54 -15.15 1.15 -12.14
C ILE A 54 -16.25 0.43 -12.94
N ARG A 55 -16.16 0.41 -14.27
CA ARG A 55 -17.21 -0.20 -15.12
C ARG A 55 -17.21 -1.73 -15.15
N GLN A 56 -16.16 -2.35 -14.62
CA GLN A 56 -15.88 -3.77 -14.69
C GLN A 56 -15.76 -4.39 -13.30
N THR A 57 -16.48 -3.81 -12.33
CA THR A 57 -16.42 -4.22 -10.93
C THR A 57 -17.64 -5.07 -10.56
N MET A 58 -17.36 -6.17 -9.87
CA MET A 58 -18.37 -6.96 -9.16
C MET A 58 -18.22 -6.80 -7.66
N PHE A 59 -19.31 -6.95 -6.93
CA PHE A 59 -19.31 -7.07 -5.48
C PHE A 59 -20.07 -8.30 -5.00
N HIS A 60 -19.57 -8.90 -3.92
CA HIS A 60 -20.30 -9.88 -3.15
C HIS A 60 -20.86 -9.22 -1.89
N LEU A 61 -22.14 -8.88 -1.92
CA LEU A 61 -22.88 -8.23 -0.82
C LEU A 61 -24.16 -9.00 -0.49
N GLY A 62 -24.41 -9.25 0.79
CA GLY A 62 -25.65 -9.87 1.27
C GLY A 62 -25.93 -11.23 0.64
N GLY A 63 -24.89 -12.07 0.50
CA GLY A 63 -25.01 -13.44 0.00
C GLY A 63 -25.05 -13.59 -1.52
N GLY A 64 -24.85 -12.53 -2.30
CA GLY A 64 -24.85 -12.61 -3.77
C GLY A 64 -23.70 -11.85 -4.43
N THR A 65 -23.11 -12.49 -5.46
CA THR A 65 -22.08 -11.87 -6.32
C THR A 65 -22.75 -11.29 -7.56
N ARG A 66 -22.64 -9.98 -7.77
CA ARG A 66 -23.29 -9.28 -8.89
C ARG A 66 -22.40 -8.15 -9.40
N TRP A 67 -22.63 -7.75 -10.62
CA TRP A 67 -22.08 -6.52 -11.19
C TRP A 67 -22.50 -5.29 -10.35
N LEU A 68 -21.60 -4.36 -10.12
CA LEU A 68 -21.83 -3.20 -9.24
C LEU A 68 -23.13 -2.43 -9.57
N PRO A 69 -23.46 -2.07 -10.81
CA PRO A 69 -24.72 -1.39 -11.11
C PRO A 69 -25.98 -2.12 -10.62
N LEU A 70 -25.98 -3.47 -10.64
CA LEU A 70 -27.10 -4.26 -10.13
C LEU A 70 -27.22 -4.18 -8.59
N HIS A 71 -26.09 -4.01 -7.89
CA HIS A 71 -26.13 -3.73 -6.45
C HIS A 71 -26.67 -2.33 -6.17
N LEU A 72 -26.30 -1.35 -6.99
CA LEU A 72 -26.76 0.04 -6.83
C LEU A 72 -28.28 0.17 -7.04
N LEU A 73 -28.92 -0.72 -7.82
CA LEU A 73 -30.37 -0.77 -7.97
C LEU A 73 -31.09 -1.37 -6.73
N HIS A 74 -30.36 -2.03 -5.82
CA HIS A 74 -30.97 -2.66 -4.66
C HIS A 74 -31.21 -1.65 -3.52
N PRO A 75 -32.47 -1.47 -3.03
CA PRO A 75 -32.77 -0.46 -2.00
C PRO A 75 -31.92 -0.55 -0.73
N GLY A 76 -31.49 -1.75 -0.36
CA GLY A 76 -30.62 -1.99 0.79
C GLY A 76 -29.20 -1.40 0.69
N THR A 77 -28.78 -0.89 -0.48
CA THR A 77 -27.49 -0.19 -0.66
C THR A 77 -27.62 1.33 -0.66
N TRP A 78 -28.81 1.86 -0.94
CA TRP A 78 -29.04 3.30 -1.09
C TRP A 78 -28.58 4.18 0.09
N PRO A 79 -28.72 3.73 1.35
CA PRO A 79 -28.23 4.52 2.49
C PRO A 79 -26.72 4.83 2.41
N ALA A 80 -25.93 3.98 1.74
CA ALA A 80 -24.49 4.17 1.60
C ALA A 80 -24.08 5.10 0.44
N PHE A 81 -24.97 5.43 -0.49
CA PHE A 81 -24.62 6.28 -1.65
C PHE A 81 -24.00 7.64 -1.28
N PRO A 82 -24.47 8.36 -0.26
CA PRO A 82 -23.87 9.64 0.11
C PRO A 82 -22.57 9.50 0.93
N ILE A 83 -22.00 8.30 1.09
CA ILE A 83 -20.85 8.04 1.97
C ILE A 83 -19.67 8.99 1.67
N LEU A 84 -19.26 9.13 0.42
CA LEU A 84 -18.14 10.00 0.05
C LEU A 84 -18.41 11.47 0.34
N ARG A 85 -19.66 11.94 0.12
CA ARG A 85 -20.06 13.31 0.48
C ARG A 85 -20.00 13.49 1.99
N ARG A 86 -20.54 12.54 2.78
CA ARG A 86 -20.54 12.59 4.24
C ARG A 86 -19.13 12.58 4.81
N LEU A 87 -18.23 11.79 4.23
CA LEU A 87 -16.81 11.78 4.58
C LEU A 87 -16.14 13.14 4.37
N ARG A 88 -16.41 13.79 3.22
CA ARG A 88 -15.87 15.14 2.93
C ARG A 88 -16.38 16.20 3.89
N GLN A 89 -17.58 16.03 4.43
CA GLN A 89 -18.21 16.97 5.37
C GLN A 89 -17.86 16.69 6.84
N LEU A 90 -17.21 15.56 7.15
CA LEU A 90 -16.84 15.24 8.53
C LEU A 90 -15.87 16.29 9.08
N GLN A 91 -16.21 16.82 10.24
CA GLN A 91 -15.38 17.74 11.01
C GLN A 91 -14.79 17.01 12.24
N PRO A 92 -13.70 17.51 12.82
CA PRO A 92 -13.19 17.02 14.10
C PRO A 92 -14.28 17.01 15.19
N PRO A 93 -14.21 16.07 16.15
CA PRO A 93 -13.15 15.06 16.33
C PRO A 93 -13.22 13.94 15.29
N ASP A 94 -12.05 13.32 15.00
CA ASP A 94 -11.96 12.18 14.13
C ASP A 94 -12.69 10.96 14.70
N LEU A 95 -13.12 10.08 13.83
CA LEU A 95 -13.83 8.85 14.17
C LEU A 95 -13.11 7.67 13.56
N SER A 96 -13.24 6.49 14.18
CA SER A 96 -12.97 5.25 13.46
C SER A 96 -14.01 5.01 12.35
N ALA A 97 -13.66 4.22 11.35
CA ALA A 97 -14.61 3.83 10.31
C ALA A 97 -15.84 3.11 10.89
N ALA A 98 -15.66 2.32 11.97
CA ALA A 98 -16.75 1.65 12.66
C ALA A 98 -17.73 2.65 13.30
N GLU A 99 -17.22 3.63 14.05
CA GLU A 99 -18.03 4.70 14.66
C GLU A 99 -18.75 5.53 13.60
N PHE A 100 -18.07 5.85 12.50
CA PHE A 100 -18.69 6.56 11.39
C PHE A 100 -19.85 5.74 10.78
N ILE A 101 -19.64 4.45 10.48
CA ILE A 101 -20.68 3.54 9.96
C ILE A 101 -21.87 3.49 10.94
N GLN A 102 -21.60 3.36 12.24
CA GLN A 102 -22.63 3.32 13.28
C GLN A 102 -23.44 4.61 13.35
N ARG A 103 -22.76 5.78 13.37
CA ARG A 103 -23.42 7.10 13.39
C ARG A 103 -24.27 7.37 12.16
N GLN A 104 -23.88 6.83 11.01
CA GLN A 104 -24.67 6.92 9.77
C GLN A 104 -25.85 5.94 9.75
N GLY A 105 -25.97 5.02 10.72
CA GLY A 105 -27.03 4.04 10.76
C GLY A 105 -26.98 2.99 9.66
N TYR A 106 -25.81 2.75 9.05
CA TYR A 106 -25.69 1.76 7.97
C TYR A 106 -25.87 0.34 8.50
N ARG A 107 -26.74 -0.43 7.84
CA ARG A 107 -27.06 -1.83 8.20
C ARG A 107 -27.08 -2.72 6.96
N GLY A 108 -26.97 -4.03 7.14
CA GLY A 108 -27.05 -5.00 6.07
C GLY A 108 -26.12 -4.70 4.88
N ARG A 109 -26.67 -4.65 3.66
CA ARG A 109 -25.89 -4.37 2.43
C ARG A 109 -25.24 -2.99 2.42
N ALA A 110 -25.90 -1.96 2.98
CA ALA A 110 -25.34 -0.63 3.07
C ALA A 110 -24.10 -0.61 3.98
N ARG A 111 -24.12 -1.33 5.11
CA ARG A 111 -22.97 -1.48 5.99
C ARG A 111 -21.82 -2.19 5.27
N GLN A 112 -22.08 -3.31 4.60
CA GLN A 112 -21.07 -4.05 3.84
C GLN A 112 -20.43 -3.21 2.73
N LEU A 113 -21.23 -2.43 2.00
CA LEU A 113 -20.72 -1.51 0.98
C LEU A 113 -19.87 -0.41 1.61
N ALA A 114 -20.31 0.15 2.75
CA ALA A 114 -19.56 1.18 3.47
C ALA A 114 -18.21 0.64 3.99
N GLU A 115 -18.20 -0.55 4.59
CA GLU A 115 -16.96 -1.19 5.05
C GLU A 115 -15.98 -1.40 3.90
N LEU A 116 -16.43 -1.94 2.77
CA LEU A 116 -15.57 -2.09 1.58
C LEU A 116 -15.07 -0.75 1.06
N THR A 117 -15.93 0.28 0.98
CA THR A 117 -15.52 1.60 0.50
C THR A 117 -14.45 2.23 1.40
N LEU A 118 -14.54 2.02 2.72
CA LEU A 118 -13.63 2.66 3.67
C LEU A 118 -12.32 1.90 3.88
N THR A 119 -12.32 0.57 3.77
CA THR A 119 -11.19 -0.24 4.22
C THR A 119 -10.67 -1.28 3.24
N ALA A 120 -11.31 -1.48 2.07
CA ALA A 120 -10.89 -2.53 1.14
C ALA A 120 -9.42 -2.40 0.68
N HIS A 121 -8.92 -1.18 0.61
CA HIS A 121 -7.56 -0.85 0.19
C HIS A 121 -6.63 -0.52 1.37
N LEU A 122 -7.06 -0.72 2.62
CA LEU A 122 -6.28 -0.38 3.81
C LEU A 122 -5.96 -1.61 4.64
N PRO A 123 -4.76 -1.66 5.24
CA PRO A 123 -4.36 -2.81 6.05
C PRO A 123 -4.86 -2.74 7.51
N GLY A 124 -5.88 -1.93 7.78
CA GLY A 124 -6.53 -1.78 9.09
C GLY A 124 -7.95 -2.33 9.14
N GLY A 125 -8.41 -2.67 10.34
CA GLY A 125 -9.83 -2.95 10.62
C GLY A 125 -10.65 -1.67 10.69
N ILE A 126 -11.98 -1.80 10.55
CA ILE A 126 -12.89 -0.64 10.64
C ILE A 126 -12.85 0.07 12.00
N GLU A 127 -12.43 -0.64 13.05
CA GLU A 127 -12.28 -0.11 14.41
C GLU A 127 -11.05 0.79 14.55
N GLU A 128 -10.07 0.64 13.68
CA GLU A 128 -8.75 1.27 13.79
C GLU A 128 -8.54 2.41 12.79
N VAL A 129 -9.16 2.33 11.62
CA VAL A 129 -8.95 3.30 10.54
C VAL A 129 -9.62 4.63 10.87
N GLY A 130 -8.83 5.72 10.93
CA GLY A 130 -9.31 7.09 11.12
C GLY A 130 -9.95 7.65 9.86
N VAL A 131 -11.16 8.16 9.95
CA VAL A 131 -11.93 8.66 8.78
C VAL A 131 -11.37 9.97 8.24
N LEU A 132 -10.91 10.87 9.10
CA LEU A 132 -10.20 12.08 8.64
C LEU A 132 -8.85 11.73 8.02
N GLY A 133 -8.20 10.66 8.55
CA GLY A 133 -6.99 10.10 7.97
C GLY A 133 -7.19 9.62 6.54
N LEU A 134 -8.29 8.90 6.24
CA LEU A 134 -8.64 8.49 4.87
C LEU A 134 -8.69 9.66 3.89
N ARG A 135 -9.24 10.78 4.35
CA ARG A 135 -9.34 12.00 3.56
C ARG A 135 -7.97 12.64 3.36
N ALA A 136 -7.16 12.75 4.41
CA ALA A 136 -5.82 13.32 4.38
C ALA A 136 -4.89 12.51 3.47
N ASP A 137 -4.93 11.19 3.55
CA ASP A 137 -4.14 10.28 2.73
C ASP A 137 -4.60 10.18 1.26
N GLY A 138 -5.70 10.82 0.90
CA GLY A 138 -6.23 10.82 -0.47
C GLY A 138 -6.76 9.47 -0.95
N VAL A 139 -6.97 8.51 -0.06
CA VAL A 139 -7.41 7.14 -0.40
C VAL A 139 -8.68 7.14 -1.25
N LEU A 140 -9.60 8.06 -0.97
CA LEU A 140 -10.84 8.21 -1.71
C LEU A 140 -10.67 8.75 -3.15
N ARG A 141 -9.47 9.21 -3.52
CA ARG A 141 -9.13 9.65 -4.88
C ARG A 141 -8.58 8.51 -5.74
N LEU A 142 -8.07 7.45 -5.12
CA LEU A 142 -7.53 6.28 -5.82
C LEU A 142 -8.59 5.57 -6.68
N GLU A 143 -9.85 5.64 -6.27
CA GLU A 143 -10.97 4.99 -6.94
C GLU A 143 -11.48 5.73 -8.19
N THR A 144 -11.09 6.98 -8.39
CA THR A 144 -11.66 7.85 -9.44
C THR A 144 -10.81 7.97 -10.69
N GLY A 145 -9.57 7.48 -10.66
CA GLY A 145 -8.60 7.60 -11.75
C GLY A 145 -8.40 6.33 -12.56
N LEU A 146 -7.78 6.49 -13.73
CA LEU A 146 -7.28 5.39 -14.52
C LEU A 146 -5.99 4.89 -13.87
N ASN A 147 -5.97 3.62 -13.45
CA ASN A 147 -4.75 2.99 -12.97
C ASN A 147 -3.95 2.38 -14.13
N HIS A 148 -2.64 2.26 -13.94
CA HIS A 148 -1.75 1.66 -14.92
C HIS A 148 -0.92 0.56 -14.26
N ARG A 149 -0.61 -0.50 -15.01
CA ARG A 149 0.40 -1.51 -14.66
C ARG A 149 1.63 -1.33 -15.55
N VAL A 150 2.81 -1.56 -15.00
CA VAL A 150 4.04 -1.65 -15.77
C VAL A 150 4.12 -3.04 -16.41
N VAL A 151 4.24 -3.10 -17.73
CA VAL A 151 4.17 -4.36 -18.50
C VAL A 151 5.34 -5.26 -18.18
N GLU A 152 6.53 -4.71 -18.06
CA GLU A 152 7.80 -5.42 -17.78
C GLU A 152 7.97 -5.79 -16.31
N GLY A 153 7.02 -5.39 -15.46
CA GLY A 153 7.05 -5.50 -14.01
C GLY A 153 7.53 -4.23 -13.33
N TYR A 154 6.89 -3.89 -12.22
CA TYR A 154 7.08 -2.59 -11.55
C TYR A 154 8.47 -2.45 -10.90
N ASP A 155 9.13 -3.58 -10.56
CA ASP A 155 10.51 -3.58 -10.05
C ASP A 155 11.53 -3.07 -11.08
N ALA A 156 11.19 -3.07 -12.38
CA ALA A 156 12.02 -2.49 -13.43
C ALA A 156 12.22 -0.98 -13.23
N LEU A 157 11.20 -0.27 -12.76
CA LEU A 157 11.33 1.15 -12.38
C LEU A 157 12.32 1.32 -11.23
N ALA A 158 12.23 0.48 -10.18
CA ALA A 158 13.16 0.57 -9.05
C ALA A 158 14.62 0.30 -9.47
N ARG A 159 14.83 -0.63 -10.40
CA ARG A 159 16.17 -0.88 -10.99
C ARG A 159 16.68 0.32 -11.78
N HIS A 160 15.83 0.91 -12.62
CA HIS A 160 16.17 2.11 -13.39
C HIS A 160 16.57 3.27 -12.48
N LEU A 161 15.78 3.56 -11.43
CA LEU A 161 16.09 4.62 -10.47
C LEU A 161 17.37 4.38 -9.66
N ALA A 162 17.85 3.13 -9.60
CA ALA A 162 19.09 2.77 -8.93
C ALA A 162 20.31 2.72 -9.86
N GLU A 163 20.14 2.94 -11.15
CA GLU A 163 21.25 2.94 -12.11
C GLU A 163 22.29 4.01 -11.75
N GLY A 164 23.55 3.61 -11.78
CA GLY A 164 24.67 4.47 -11.41
C GLY A 164 24.86 4.70 -9.91
N LEU A 165 23.99 4.17 -9.05
CA LEU A 165 24.14 4.28 -7.61
C LEU A 165 24.97 3.13 -7.03
N ALA A 166 25.87 3.43 -6.06
CA ALA A 166 26.53 2.41 -5.26
C ALA A 166 25.53 1.83 -4.23
N VAL A 167 24.95 0.68 -4.53
CA VAL A 167 24.01 -0.01 -3.63
C VAL A 167 24.65 -1.30 -3.12
N GLU A 168 24.83 -1.37 -1.82
CA GLU A 168 25.27 -2.58 -1.10
C GLU A 168 24.06 -3.33 -0.59
N ARG A 169 23.88 -4.57 -1.06
CA ARG A 169 22.79 -5.47 -0.64
C ARG A 169 23.23 -6.39 0.49
N GLY A 170 22.26 -6.87 1.27
CA GLY A 170 22.50 -7.69 2.46
C GLY A 170 23.04 -6.89 3.66
N VAL A 171 22.93 -5.55 3.62
CA VAL A 171 23.41 -4.65 4.67
C VAL A 171 22.22 -4.21 5.53
N ARG A 172 21.92 -4.97 6.58
CA ARG A 172 20.83 -4.67 7.52
C ARG A 172 21.34 -3.72 8.61
N ILE A 173 20.90 -2.47 8.58
CA ILE A 173 21.22 -1.47 9.61
C ILE A 173 20.41 -1.77 10.87
N GLU A 174 21.07 -1.85 12.04
CA GLU A 174 20.44 -2.08 13.34
C GLU A 174 20.57 -0.92 14.30
N ARG A 175 21.53 0.01 14.05
CA ARG A 175 21.70 1.19 14.86
C ARG A 175 22.07 2.39 13.99
N VAL A 176 21.48 3.54 14.30
CA VAL A 176 21.75 4.82 13.66
C VAL A 176 22.05 5.83 14.75
N ALA A 177 23.31 6.20 14.88
CA ALA A 177 23.74 7.32 15.73
C ALA A 177 23.76 8.60 14.87
N TRP A 178 23.09 9.65 15.35
CA TRP A 178 22.95 10.90 14.61
C TRP A 178 23.24 12.11 15.47
N THR A 179 23.82 13.13 14.85
CA THR A 179 24.16 14.42 15.46
C THR A 179 23.77 15.54 14.46
N PRO A 180 23.88 16.82 14.84
CA PRO A 180 23.76 17.89 13.86
C PRO A 180 24.78 17.82 12.71
N ASP A 181 25.94 17.21 12.92
CA ASP A 181 27.06 17.25 12.00
C ASP A 181 27.29 15.99 11.18
N GLY A 182 26.60 14.88 11.52
CA GLY A 182 26.77 13.62 10.80
C GLY A 182 25.97 12.46 11.35
N VAL A 183 26.07 11.35 10.63
CA VAL A 183 25.36 10.09 10.96
C VAL A 183 26.34 8.92 10.88
N ARG A 184 26.29 8.04 11.88
CA ARG A 184 26.93 6.72 11.87
C ARG A 184 25.88 5.63 11.91
N ALA A 185 25.84 4.79 10.88
CA ALA A 185 24.99 3.61 10.81
C ALA A 185 25.82 2.36 11.07
N VAL A 186 25.30 1.44 11.89
CA VAL A 186 25.93 0.15 12.20
C VAL A 186 25.02 -0.98 11.69
N ALA A 187 25.59 -1.83 10.86
CA ALA A 187 24.91 -3.00 10.32
C ALA A 187 24.98 -4.20 11.27
N ALA A 188 24.11 -5.16 11.08
CA ALA A 188 24.02 -6.40 11.85
C ALA A 188 25.32 -7.26 11.84
N ASP A 189 26.13 -7.12 10.79
CA ASP A 189 27.42 -7.79 10.63
C ASP A 189 28.60 -6.99 11.23
N GLY A 190 28.31 -5.88 11.92
CA GLY A 190 29.29 -5.04 12.57
C GLY A 190 29.94 -3.97 11.67
N ARG A 191 29.61 -3.91 10.37
CA ARG A 191 30.07 -2.84 9.49
C ARG A 191 29.54 -1.50 9.95
N GLU A 192 30.40 -0.48 9.93
CA GLU A 192 30.05 0.89 10.22
C GLU A 192 30.11 1.75 8.96
N ILE A 193 29.14 2.63 8.80
CA ILE A 193 29.02 3.57 7.69
C ILE A 193 28.87 4.96 8.28
N GLU A 194 29.80 5.83 7.98
CA GLU A 194 29.76 7.24 8.41
C GLU A 194 29.44 8.14 7.21
N ALA A 195 28.61 9.16 7.46
CA ALA A 195 28.23 10.13 6.44
C ALA A 195 27.93 11.50 7.07
N ARG A 196 28.11 12.56 6.29
CA ARG A 196 27.72 13.94 6.68
C ARG A 196 26.19 14.08 6.78
N ALA A 197 25.45 13.30 6.02
CA ALA A 197 24.00 13.24 6.06
C ALA A 197 23.53 11.84 5.67
N ALA A 198 22.39 11.41 6.20
CA ALA A 198 21.74 10.17 5.82
C ALA A 198 20.23 10.35 5.61
N VAL A 199 19.65 9.53 4.72
CA VAL A 199 18.20 9.44 4.53
C VAL A 199 17.73 8.09 5.04
N CYS A 200 16.88 8.08 6.07
CA CYS A 200 16.19 6.89 6.56
C CYS A 200 14.95 6.65 5.68
N ALA A 201 15.03 5.62 4.83
CA ALA A 201 13.92 5.16 3.98
C ALA A 201 13.41 3.77 4.41
N LEU A 202 13.66 3.37 5.66
CA LEU A 202 13.24 2.10 6.21
C LEU A 202 11.71 2.02 6.28
N PRO A 203 11.12 0.85 6.06
CA PRO A 203 9.69 0.66 6.28
C PRO A 203 9.30 0.99 7.72
N LEU A 204 8.21 1.75 7.90
CA LEU A 204 7.75 2.13 9.24
C LEU A 204 7.51 0.91 10.14
N GLY A 205 7.04 -0.22 9.57
CA GLY A 205 6.84 -1.46 10.31
C GLY A 205 8.13 -2.01 10.94
N VAL A 206 9.25 -1.89 10.23
CA VAL A 206 10.58 -2.29 10.75
C VAL A 206 10.99 -1.41 11.92
N ILE A 207 10.76 -0.09 11.81
CA ILE A 207 11.07 0.86 12.90
C ILE A 207 10.19 0.57 14.13
N GLN A 208 8.88 0.40 13.93
CA GLN A 208 7.92 0.10 14.99
C GLN A 208 8.18 -1.26 15.69
N ALA A 209 8.71 -2.23 14.95
CA ALA A 209 9.12 -3.54 15.48
C ALA A 209 10.47 -3.49 16.23
N GLY A 210 11.11 -2.31 16.33
CA GLY A 210 12.43 -2.19 16.98
C GLY A 210 13.59 -2.76 16.17
N GLY A 211 13.40 -2.93 14.86
CA GLY A 211 14.43 -3.45 13.95
C GLY A 211 15.61 -2.50 13.74
N VAL A 212 15.51 -1.24 14.19
CA VAL A 212 16.59 -0.26 14.20
C VAL A 212 16.51 0.61 15.46
N ARG A 213 17.67 0.88 16.08
CA ARG A 213 17.81 1.76 17.23
C ARG A 213 18.37 3.10 16.79
N PHE A 214 17.78 4.19 17.26
CA PHE A 214 18.25 5.57 17.03
C PHE A 214 18.91 6.13 18.30
N GLU A 215 20.08 6.75 18.16
CA GLU A 215 20.87 7.33 19.24
C GLU A 215 21.35 8.74 18.84
N PRO A 216 20.88 9.80 19.53
CA PRO A 216 19.88 9.79 20.62
C PRO A 216 18.52 9.29 20.15
N ALA A 217 17.59 9.10 21.08
CA ALA A 217 16.19 8.79 20.75
C ALA A 217 15.61 9.87 19.82
N LEU A 218 14.72 9.47 18.93
CA LEU A 218 14.05 10.40 18.01
C LEU A 218 13.27 11.46 18.78
N PRO A 219 13.09 12.67 18.23
CA PRO A 219 12.27 13.73 18.82
C PRO A 219 10.88 13.25 19.19
N GLU A 220 10.30 13.76 20.28
CA GLU A 220 8.98 13.38 20.79
C GLU A 220 7.88 13.48 19.71
N GLY A 221 7.94 14.52 18.87
CA GLY A 221 7.01 14.69 17.75
C GLY A 221 7.02 13.53 16.77
N LYS A 222 8.20 12.94 16.47
CA LYS A 222 8.32 11.75 15.62
C LYS A 222 7.83 10.48 16.34
N GLN A 223 8.19 10.32 17.62
CA GLN A 223 7.71 9.19 18.40
C GLN A 223 6.18 9.20 18.48
N THR A 224 5.55 10.33 18.76
CA THR A 224 4.10 10.52 18.75
C THR A 224 3.52 10.24 17.37
N ALA A 225 4.13 10.73 16.29
CA ALA A 225 3.67 10.45 14.91
C ALA A 225 3.67 8.95 14.61
N MET A 226 4.70 8.22 15.05
CA MET A 226 4.77 6.76 14.89
C MET A 226 3.66 6.02 15.64
N THR A 227 3.20 6.50 16.79
CA THR A 227 2.07 5.89 17.51
C THR A 227 0.70 6.20 16.89
N GLN A 228 0.62 7.25 16.07
CA GLN A 228 -0.59 7.65 15.35
C GLN A 228 -0.72 7.00 13.96
N LEU A 229 0.33 6.33 13.52
CA LEU A 229 0.38 5.51 12.31
C LEU A 229 0.45 4.04 12.71
N ARG A 230 -0.32 3.20 12.05
CA ARG A 230 -0.22 1.74 12.23
C ARG A 230 0.11 1.09 10.90
N VAL A 231 1.10 0.20 10.90
CA VAL A 231 1.37 -0.69 9.78
C VAL A 231 0.55 -1.96 9.96
N GLY A 232 -0.23 -2.31 8.96
CA GLY A 232 -1.10 -3.48 9.04
C GLY A 232 -0.70 -4.60 8.08
N PRO A 233 -1.23 -5.80 8.31
CA PRO A 233 -0.94 -6.97 7.50
C PRO A 233 -1.58 -6.88 6.12
N VAL A 234 -0.84 -7.36 5.12
CA VAL A 234 -1.30 -7.57 3.74
C VAL A 234 -0.82 -8.93 3.28
N VAL A 235 -1.73 -9.71 2.73
CA VAL A 235 -1.43 -11.00 2.10
C VAL A 235 -1.99 -10.99 0.67
N LYS A 236 -1.13 -11.33 -0.30
CA LYS A 236 -1.56 -11.68 -1.67
C LYS A 236 -1.45 -13.19 -1.84
N ILE A 237 -2.46 -13.78 -2.46
CA ILE A 237 -2.40 -15.16 -2.92
C ILE A 237 -2.57 -15.13 -4.44
N LEU A 238 -1.51 -15.51 -5.14
CA LEU A 238 -1.47 -15.65 -6.59
C LEU A 238 -2.04 -17.02 -6.93
N LEU A 239 -3.05 -17.09 -7.78
CA LEU A 239 -3.73 -18.30 -8.17
C LEU A 239 -3.69 -18.45 -9.68
N ARG A 240 -3.04 -19.50 -10.18
CA ARG A 240 -3.04 -19.84 -11.60
C ARG A 240 -3.97 -21.02 -11.83
N PHE A 241 -4.85 -20.86 -12.79
CA PHE A 241 -5.83 -21.87 -13.17
C PHE A 241 -5.53 -22.43 -14.56
N SER A 242 -5.98 -23.67 -14.83
CA SER A 242 -5.87 -24.27 -16.16
C SER A 242 -6.75 -23.55 -17.19
N GLU A 243 -7.86 -22.98 -16.75
CA GLU A 243 -8.76 -22.18 -17.59
C GLU A 243 -9.46 -21.09 -16.75
N ARG A 244 -9.87 -20.03 -17.44
CA ARG A 244 -10.61 -18.93 -16.84
C ARG A 244 -12.08 -19.31 -16.63
N PHE A 245 -12.61 -19.03 -15.42
CA PHE A 245 -14.02 -19.24 -15.08
C PHE A 245 -14.77 -17.95 -14.69
N TRP A 246 -14.06 -16.85 -14.54
CA TRP A 246 -14.64 -15.53 -14.27
C TRP A 246 -14.94 -14.78 -15.57
N PRO A 247 -15.86 -13.78 -15.55
CA PRO A 247 -16.20 -13.00 -16.72
C PRO A 247 -14.96 -12.31 -17.33
N ARG A 248 -14.84 -12.31 -18.65
CA ARG A 248 -13.69 -11.69 -19.36
C ARG A 248 -13.55 -10.20 -19.09
N TRP A 249 -14.66 -9.54 -18.81
CA TRP A 249 -14.69 -8.10 -18.51
C TRP A 249 -14.42 -7.79 -17.02
N LEU A 250 -14.25 -8.77 -16.16
CA LEU A 250 -14.00 -8.56 -14.74
C LEU A 250 -12.65 -7.87 -14.54
N ALA A 251 -12.67 -6.69 -13.95
CA ALA A 251 -11.46 -6.00 -13.50
C ALA A 251 -11.21 -6.22 -12.01
N ILE A 252 -12.26 -6.14 -11.17
CA ILE A 252 -12.15 -6.32 -9.72
C ILE A 252 -13.43 -6.93 -9.15
N LEU A 253 -13.26 -7.75 -8.12
CA LEU A 253 -14.35 -8.29 -7.31
C LEU A 253 -14.10 -7.97 -5.85
N GLY A 254 -14.94 -7.11 -5.29
CA GLY A 254 -14.94 -6.77 -3.87
C GLY A 254 -15.81 -7.74 -3.05
N CYS A 255 -15.28 -8.24 -1.94
CA CYS A 255 -15.98 -9.20 -1.08
C CYS A 255 -16.17 -8.64 0.32
N ALA A 256 -17.42 -8.43 0.72
CA ALA A 256 -17.75 -8.00 2.09
C ALA A 256 -17.50 -9.11 3.12
N THR A 257 -17.52 -10.36 2.70
CA THR A 257 -17.30 -11.54 3.56
C THR A 257 -16.29 -12.47 2.89
N GLY A 258 -15.64 -13.32 3.67
CA GLY A 258 -14.65 -14.27 3.15
C GLY A 258 -13.22 -13.92 3.53
N PRO A 259 -12.24 -14.73 3.10
CA PRO A 259 -10.84 -14.61 3.49
C PRO A 259 -10.12 -13.46 2.78
N ALA A 260 -10.47 -13.16 1.54
CA ALA A 260 -9.89 -12.03 0.80
C ALA A 260 -10.88 -10.85 0.71
N THR A 261 -10.34 -9.64 0.64
CA THR A 261 -11.11 -8.41 0.52
C THR A 261 -11.44 -8.11 -0.94
N LEU A 262 -10.45 -8.32 -1.80
CA LEU A 262 -10.54 -8.09 -3.22
C LEU A 262 -9.98 -9.28 -4.00
N TYR A 263 -10.52 -9.48 -5.20
CA TYR A 263 -9.97 -10.37 -6.21
C TYR A 263 -9.88 -9.62 -7.53
N TRP A 264 -8.80 -9.82 -8.29
CA TRP A 264 -8.70 -9.29 -9.64
C TRP A 264 -7.91 -10.20 -10.56
N PRO A 265 -8.30 -10.30 -11.85
CA PRO A 265 -7.52 -11.00 -12.86
C PRO A 265 -6.29 -10.18 -13.25
N LEU A 266 -5.18 -10.86 -13.55
CA LEU A 266 -3.95 -10.18 -13.96
C LEU A 266 -4.00 -9.75 -15.42
N PHE A 267 -4.57 -10.57 -16.30
CA PHE A 267 -4.61 -10.36 -17.75
C PHE A 267 -6.06 -10.26 -18.24
N GLU A 268 -6.66 -9.14 -18.00
CA GLU A 268 -8.08 -8.86 -18.25
C GLU A 268 -8.53 -9.31 -19.65
N GLY A 269 -9.31 -10.37 -19.74
CA GLY A 269 -9.98 -10.78 -20.98
C GLY A 269 -9.09 -11.35 -22.09
N ASP A 270 -7.76 -11.26 -22.02
CA ASP A 270 -6.86 -11.79 -23.05
C ASP A 270 -6.84 -13.34 -23.02
N PRO A 271 -7.33 -14.03 -24.08
CA PRO A 271 -7.41 -15.48 -24.10
C PRO A 271 -6.05 -16.17 -24.28
N GLY A 272 -5.05 -15.44 -24.78
CA GLY A 272 -3.69 -15.94 -25.01
C GLY A 272 -2.78 -15.90 -23.79
N ARG A 273 -3.27 -15.30 -22.68
CA ARG A 273 -2.50 -15.14 -21.45
C ARG A 273 -2.93 -16.15 -20.36
N PRO A 274 -2.03 -16.46 -19.43
CA PRO A 274 -2.35 -17.36 -18.32
C PRO A 274 -3.59 -16.92 -17.52
N ALA A 275 -4.40 -17.88 -17.08
CA ALA A 275 -5.57 -17.61 -16.24
C ALA A 275 -5.14 -17.37 -14.79
N VAL A 276 -4.68 -16.17 -14.46
CA VAL A 276 -4.22 -15.77 -13.12
C VAL A 276 -5.23 -14.87 -12.46
N LEU A 277 -5.56 -15.18 -11.20
CA LEU A 277 -6.39 -14.38 -10.31
C LEU A 277 -5.59 -14.07 -9.05
N ILE A 278 -5.61 -12.82 -8.64
CA ILE A 278 -5.00 -12.36 -7.40
C ILE A 278 -6.08 -12.31 -6.33
N ALA A 279 -5.87 -12.97 -5.19
CA ALA A 279 -6.65 -12.75 -3.99
C ALA A 279 -5.87 -11.82 -3.06
N TYR A 280 -6.49 -10.73 -2.67
CA TYR A 280 -5.88 -9.69 -1.87
C TYR A 280 -6.62 -9.54 -0.54
N ALA A 281 -5.91 -9.76 0.54
CA ALA A 281 -6.40 -9.62 1.88
C ALA A 281 -5.65 -8.50 2.62
N THR A 282 -6.38 -7.73 3.40
CA THR A 282 -5.86 -6.63 4.22
C THR A 282 -6.40 -6.73 5.64
N GLY A 283 -5.70 -6.10 6.58
CA GLY A 283 -6.13 -5.97 7.97
C GLY A 283 -6.47 -7.32 8.64
N PRO A 284 -7.59 -7.43 9.37
CA PRO A 284 -7.94 -8.64 10.10
C PRO A 284 -8.05 -9.91 9.24
N ARG A 285 -8.37 -9.78 7.94
CA ARG A 285 -8.42 -10.93 7.01
C ARG A 285 -7.02 -11.41 6.65
N ALA A 286 -6.12 -10.48 6.35
CA ALA A 286 -4.71 -10.79 6.11
C ALA A 286 -4.06 -11.42 7.34
N ALA A 287 -4.33 -10.88 8.54
CA ALA A 287 -3.82 -11.45 9.79
C ALA A 287 -4.26 -12.93 9.96
N ARG A 288 -5.52 -13.26 9.66
CA ARG A 288 -5.98 -14.65 9.71
C ARG A 288 -5.28 -15.53 8.68
N LEU A 289 -5.12 -15.07 7.44
CA LEU A 289 -4.41 -15.84 6.39
C LEU A 289 -2.92 -16.00 6.69
N SER A 290 -2.30 -15.01 7.34
CA SER A 290 -0.89 -15.06 7.76
C SER A 290 -0.64 -16.13 8.82
N LEU A 291 -1.61 -16.35 9.72
CA LEU A 291 -1.53 -17.40 10.75
C LEU A 291 -1.75 -18.83 10.22
N MET A 292 -2.24 -18.96 9.00
CA MET A 292 -2.44 -20.27 8.34
C MET A 292 -1.16 -20.71 7.65
N GLY A 293 -0.98 -22.04 7.47
CA GLY A 293 -0.03 -22.57 6.49
C GLY A 293 -0.41 -22.12 5.07
N GLU A 294 0.55 -22.10 4.16
CA GLU A 294 0.32 -21.63 2.77
C GLU A 294 -0.80 -22.41 2.07
N GLU A 295 -0.79 -23.73 2.20
CA GLU A 295 -1.82 -24.62 1.62
C GLU A 295 -3.21 -24.33 2.20
N ALA A 296 -3.33 -24.20 3.53
CA ALA A 296 -4.60 -23.92 4.19
C ALA A 296 -5.15 -22.52 3.81
N ALA A 297 -4.28 -21.53 3.65
CA ALA A 297 -4.67 -20.19 3.18
C ALA A 297 -5.15 -20.21 1.73
N ALA A 298 -4.47 -20.98 0.86
CA ALA A 298 -4.88 -21.19 -0.52
C ALA A 298 -6.23 -21.91 -0.61
N ASP A 299 -6.41 -22.97 0.18
CA ASP A 299 -7.66 -23.72 0.25
C ASP A 299 -8.85 -22.87 0.70
N ALA A 300 -8.65 -22.01 1.71
CA ALA A 300 -9.67 -21.06 2.17
C ALA A 300 -10.10 -20.10 1.05
N VAL A 301 -9.14 -19.58 0.28
CA VAL A 301 -9.42 -18.66 -0.83
C VAL A 301 -10.07 -19.39 -2.01
N VAL A 302 -9.63 -20.60 -2.36
CA VAL A 302 -10.22 -21.40 -3.45
C VAL A 302 -11.65 -21.83 -3.10
N ALA A 303 -11.91 -22.19 -1.85
CA ALA A 303 -13.26 -22.48 -1.38
C ALA A 303 -14.18 -21.24 -1.48
N ASP A 304 -13.65 -20.06 -1.15
CA ASP A 304 -14.38 -18.80 -1.31
C ASP A 304 -14.71 -18.51 -2.79
N LEU A 305 -13.76 -18.74 -3.70
CA LEU A 305 -14.02 -18.62 -5.14
C LEU A 305 -15.11 -19.58 -5.62
N GLY A 306 -15.19 -20.80 -5.05
CA GLY A 306 -16.30 -21.71 -5.32
C GLY A 306 -17.66 -21.16 -4.88
N ARG A 307 -17.70 -20.45 -3.73
CA ARG A 307 -18.89 -19.73 -3.26
C ARG A 307 -19.25 -18.53 -4.14
N LEU A 308 -18.24 -17.80 -4.60
CA LEU A 308 -18.42 -16.61 -5.46
C LEU A 308 -18.84 -16.96 -6.89
N PHE A 309 -18.38 -18.10 -7.40
CA PHE A 309 -18.64 -18.63 -8.73
C PHE A 309 -19.16 -20.09 -8.66
N PRO A 310 -20.39 -20.32 -8.19
CA PRO A 310 -20.88 -21.67 -7.83
C PRO A 310 -21.01 -22.65 -9.01
N LYS A 311 -20.95 -22.16 -10.26
CA LYS A 311 -20.94 -22.99 -11.47
C LYS A 311 -19.53 -23.37 -11.95
N ALA A 312 -18.50 -22.87 -11.26
CA ALA A 312 -17.13 -23.00 -11.76
C ALA A 312 -16.42 -24.14 -11.04
N ASP A 313 -16.07 -24.81 -10.54
CA ASP A 313 -15.20 -25.72 -9.77
C ASP A 313 -13.74 -25.21 -9.76
N PRO A 314 -13.44 -24.12 -9.00
CA PRO A 314 -12.10 -23.54 -8.97
C PRO A 314 -11.03 -24.52 -8.48
N ARG A 315 -11.40 -25.45 -7.57
CA ARG A 315 -10.45 -26.42 -7.01
C ARG A 315 -9.90 -27.36 -8.10
N ARG A 316 -10.75 -27.88 -8.98
CA ARG A 316 -10.31 -28.74 -10.09
C ARG A 316 -9.49 -28.02 -11.14
N ARG A 317 -9.66 -26.71 -11.25
CA ARG A 317 -8.94 -25.85 -12.21
C ARG A 317 -7.67 -25.26 -11.65
N LEU A 318 -7.43 -25.31 -10.35
CA LEU A 318 -6.22 -24.76 -9.74
C LEU A 318 -4.98 -25.53 -10.24
N ALA A 319 -4.07 -24.81 -10.85
CA ALA A 319 -2.82 -25.34 -11.39
C ALA A 319 -1.59 -24.98 -10.56
N ASP A 320 -1.61 -23.80 -9.93
CA ASP A 320 -0.50 -23.33 -9.11
C ASP A 320 -0.98 -22.26 -8.13
N VAL A 321 -0.27 -22.13 -7.00
CA VAL A 321 -0.56 -21.13 -5.96
C VAL A 321 0.74 -20.61 -5.35
N ARG A 322 0.76 -19.33 -5.02
CA ARG A 322 1.86 -18.72 -4.23
C ARG A 322 1.30 -17.70 -3.28
N ARG A 323 1.63 -17.83 -2.00
CA ARG A 323 1.31 -16.85 -0.97
C ARG A 323 2.45 -15.86 -0.82
N ILE A 324 2.13 -14.58 -0.76
CA ILE A 324 3.04 -13.49 -0.43
C ILE A 324 2.49 -12.80 0.80
N ASP A 325 3.22 -12.89 1.89
CA ASP A 325 2.83 -12.43 3.21
C ASP A 325 3.77 -11.32 3.67
N TRP A 326 3.33 -10.08 3.52
CA TRP A 326 4.10 -8.92 3.91
C TRP A 326 4.21 -8.73 5.44
N ALA A 327 3.28 -9.30 6.21
CA ALA A 327 3.36 -9.24 7.67
C ALA A 327 4.45 -10.15 8.21
N ALA A 328 4.71 -11.27 7.54
CA ALA A 328 5.76 -12.23 7.90
C ALA A 328 7.13 -11.85 7.32
N ASP A 329 7.22 -10.86 6.41
CA ASP A 329 8.50 -10.39 5.87
C ASP A 329 9.24 -9.54 6.91
N PRO A 330 10.42 -9.98 7.42
CA PRO A 330 11.15 -9.26 8.47
C PRO A 330 11.73 -7.92 7.98
N LEU A 331 11.82 -7.69 6.68
CA LEU A 331 12.32 -6.46 6.07
C LEU A 331 11.20 -5.46 5.73
N ALA A 332 9.93 -5.84 5.98
CA ALA A 332 8.77 -4.98 5.80
C ALA A 332 7.94 -4.83 7.07
N CYS A 333 7.76 -5.91 7.84
CA CYS A 333 6.93 -6.00 9.05
C CYS A 333 5.52 -5.48 8.81
N GLY A 334 4.92 -5.82 7.67
CA GLY A 334 3.60 -5.40 7.24
C GLY A 334 3.52 -4.88 5.81
N GLY A 335 2.33 -4.60 5.35
CA GLY A 335 2.09 -4.08 4.01
C GLY A 335 2.43 -2.59 3.90
N TYR A 336 1.59 -1.76 4.50
CA TYR A 336 1.75 -0.30 4.53
C TYR A 336 0.99 0.31 5.70
N SER A 337 1.18 1.62 5.94
CA SER A 337 0.60 2.28 7.11
C SER A 337 -0.75 2.94 6.81
N PHE A 338 -1.51 3.17 7.86
CA PHE A 338 -2.73 3.97 7.86
C PHE A 338 -2.80 4.82 9.12
N LEU A 339 -3.59 5.89 9.07
CA LEU A 339 -3.80 6.80 10.18
C LEU A 339 -4.87 6.25 11.13
N LEU A 340 -4.53 6.21 12.42
CA LEU A 340 -5.50 6.00 13.50
C LEU A 340 -6.40 7.23 13.67
N PRO A 341 -7.56 7.12 14.35
CA PRO A 341 -8.36 8.28 14.70
C PRO A 341 -7.53 9.33 15.45
N GLY A 342 -7.61 10.59 14.99
CA GLY A 342 -6.79 11.69 15.52
C GLY A 342 -5.35 11.75 14.99
N GLY A 343 -4.96 10.87 14.07
CA GLY A 343 -3.61 10.79 13.54
C GLY A 343 -3.29 11.78 12.40
N THR A 344 -4.24 12.59 11.98
CA THR A 344 -4.02 13.59 10.91
C THR A 344 -2.78 14.45 11.21
N GLY A 345 -1.90 14.65 10.20
CA GLY A 345 -0.64 15.36 10.34
C GLY A 345 0.53 14.50 10.86
N ALA A 346 0.32 13.21 11.16
CA ALA A 346 1.40 12.33 11.62
C ALA A 346 2.47 12.09 10.54
N ARG A 347 2.07 12.02 9.26
CA ARG A 347 3.01 11.81 8.16
C ARG A 347 3.96 13.00 7.99
N GLU A 348 3.46 14.21 8.11
CA GLU A 348 4.24 15.45 8.07
C GLU A 348 5.21 15.53 9.25
N ARG A 349 4.76 15.18 10.45
CA ARG A 349 5.65 15.13 11.63
C ARG A 349 6.72 14.05 11.48
N LEU A 350 6.38 12.89 10.93
CA LEU A 350 7.35 11.83 10.66
C LEU A 350 8.37 12.28 9.60
N ALA A 351 7.93 13.03 8.61
CA ALA A 351 8.76 13.55 7.52
C ALA A 351 9.69 14.71 7.93
N ALA A 352 9.38 15.42 9.03
CA ALA A 352 10.07 16.65 9.40
C ALA A 352 11.60 16.50 9.48
N ALA A 353 12.33 17.51 8.98
CA ALA A 353 13.79 17.55 9.03
C ALA A 353 14.26 18.16 10.38
N ASP A 354 13.97 17.48 11.47
CA ASP A 354 14.21 17.88 12.86
C ASP A 354 15.24 16.97 13.58
N THR A 355 15.96 16.15 12.83
CA THR A 355 16.95 15.19 13.31
C THR A 355 18.36 15.50 12.80
N GLY A 356 18.73 16.79 12.74
CA GLY A 356 20.07 17.22 12.32
C GLY A 356 20.45 16.67 10.93
N ALA A 357 21.50 15.85 10.88
CA ALA A 357 21.99 15.25 9.64
C ALA A 357 21.18 14.01 9.16
N LEU A 358 20.15 13.58 9.91
CA LEU A 358 19.30 12.43 9.54
C LEU A 358 17.97 12.91 8.96
N PHE A 359 17.71 12.56 7.71
CA PHE A 359 16.50 12.90 6.94
C PHE A 359 15.60 11.67 6.74
N TRP A 360 14.37 11.89 6.30
CA TRP A 360 13.33 10.87 6.26
C TRP A 360 12.69 10.76 4.88
N ALA A 361 12.59 9.56 4.37
CA ALA A 361 11.87 9.24 3.14
C ALA A 361 11.05 7.95 3.31
N GLY A 362 10.34 7.56 2.27
CA GLY A 362 9.46 6.39 2.25
C GLY A 362 7.99 6.78 2.25
N SER A 363 7.13 5.86 1.83
CA SER A 363 5.69 6.11 1.62
C SER A 363 4.96 6.58 2.87
N ALA A 364 5.42 6.19 4.06
CA ALA A 364 4.86 6.62 5.34
C ALA A 364 5.12 8.09 5.67
N THR A 365 6.12 8.73 5.04
CA THR A 365 6.50 10.15 5.25
C THR A 365 5.93 11.08 4.20
N ALA A 366 5.08 10.58 3.32
CA ALA A 366 4.52 11.39 2.24
C ALA A 366 3.22 12.07 2.67
N SER A 367 3.19 13.38 2.56
CA SER A 367 2.01 14.24 2.73
C SER A 367 1.32 14.54 1.39
N THR A 368 1.42 13.62 0.44
CA THR A 368 0.79 13.76 -0.88
C THR A 368 -0.65 13.27 -0.85
N PRO A 369 -1.50 13.72 -1.80
CA PRO A 369 -2.88 13.27 -1.86
C PRO A 369 -3.08 11.77 -2.16
N VAL A 370 -1.99 11.00 -2.23
CA VAL A 370 -1.99 9.54 -2.48
C VAL A 370 -0.89 8.89 -1.62
N ALA A 371 -1.07 8.95 -0.30
CA ALA A 371 -0.13 8.34 0.64
C ALA A 371 -0.02 6.83 0.45
N GLU A 372 1.11 6.24 0.89
CA GLU A 372 1.38 4.80 0.88
C GLU A 372 1.34 4.13 -0.51
N THR A 373 1.76 4.87 -1.52
CA THR A 373 1.95 4.39 -2.89
C THR A 373 3.41 4.46 -3.30
N VAL A 374 3.76 3.88 -4.45
CA VAL A 374 5.11 4.02 -5.04
C VAL A 374 5.39 5.47 -5.40
N GLU A 375 4.39 6.20 -5.90
CA GLU A 375 4.50 7.64 -6.14
C GLU A 375 4.82 8.43 -4.87
N ALA A 376 4.12 8.13 -3.78
CA ALA A 376 4.38 8.74 -2.48
C ALA A 376 5.81 8.51 -2.00
N ALA A 377 6.31 7.29 -2.14
CA ALA A 377 7.70 6.95 -1.82
C ALA A 377 8.69 7.72 -2.70
N TYR A 378 8.44 7.78 -4.02
CA TYR A 378 9.25 8.52 -4.97
C TYR A 378 9.31 10.02 -4.64
N LEU A 379 8.16 10.66 -4.47
CA LEU A 379 8.09 12.09 -4.11
C LEU A 379 8.74 12.40 -2.76
N SER A 380 8.61 11.51 -1.77
CA SER A 380 9.31 11.66 -0.48
C SER A 380 10.82 11.58 -0.63
N GLY A 381 11.31 10.75 -1.55
CA GLY A 381 12.73 10.68 -1.90
C GLY A 381 13.26 11.97 -2.52
N LEU A 382 12.50 12.55 -3.47
CA LEU A 382 12.86 13.85 -4.08
C LEU A 382 12.89 14.96 -3.03
N ARG A 383 11.93 15.01 -2.12
CA ARG A 383 11.90 15.95 -0.99
C ARG A 383 13.13 15.78 -0.10
N ALA A 384 13.41 14.56 0.36
CA ALA A 384 14.55 14.28 1.23
C ALA A 384 15.89 14.63 0.55
N ALA A 385 16.03 14.35 -0.74
CA ALA A 385 17.22 14.72 -1.51
C ALA A 385 17.43 16.25 -1.56
N ALA A 386 16.34 17.02 -1.73
CA ALA A 386 16.40 18.48 -1.70
C ALA A 386 16.76 19.01 -0.29
N GLU A 387 16.25 18.38 0.77
CA GLU A 387 16.59 18.70 2.16
C GLU A 387 18.07 18.43 2.46
N VAL A 388 18.59 17.26 2.08
CA VAL A 388 20.01 16.89 2.22
C VAL A 388 20.91 17.86 1.47
N ARG A 389 20.58 18.18 0.20
CA ARG A 389 21.39 19.13 -0.58
C ARG A 389 21.49 20.48 0.12
N ARG A 390 20.37 21.01 0.58
CA ARG A 390 20.34 22.28 1.33
C ARG A 390 21.19 22.19 2.60
N PHE A 391 21.05 21.12 3.36
CA PHE A 391 21.84 20.89 4.56
C PHE A 391 23.35 20.89 4.27
N LEU A 392 23.78 20.20 3.22
CA LEU A 392 25.20 20.13 2.85
C LEU A 392 25.74 21.47 2.36
N GLU A 393 24.93 22.38 1.80
CA GLU A 393 25.27 23.70 1.33
C GLU A 393 25.31 24.74 2.49
N THR A 394 24.37 24.66 3.43
CA THR A 394 24.16 25.68 4.46
C THR A 394 24.63 25.28 5.86
N GLY A 395 24.89 24.00 6.09
CA GLY A 395 25.14 23.44 7.42
C GLY A 395 23.94 23.44 8.35
N SER A 396 22.73 23.70 7.82
CA SER A 396 21.50 23.78 8.60
C SER A 396 20.37 22.96 7.96
N ALA A 397 19.66 22.18 8.79
CA ALA A 397 18.45 21.45 8.41
C ALA A 397 17.17 22.32 8.51
N ALA A 398 17.28 23.65 8.63
CA ALA A 398 16.17 24.56 8.90
C ALA A 398 15.02 24.39 7.91
N ALA A 399 13.82 24.19 8.43
CA ALA A 399 12.58 24.05 7.70
C ALA A 399 12.30 25.27 6.81
N SER A 400 11.97 25.04 5.56
CA SER A 400 11.28 26.04 4.74
C SER A 400 9.91 26.31 5.36
N GLY A 401 9.73 27.46 5.99
CA GLY A 401 8.42 27.98 6.34
C GLY A 401 7.55 27.98 5.09
N GLY A 402 6.43 27.31 5.15
CA GLY A 402 5.48 27.25 4.07
C GLY A 402 4.98 28.65 3.73
N ASN A 403 5.32 29.14 2.55
CA ASN A 403 4.58 30.23 1.91
C ASN A 403 3.33 29.59 1.32
N GLY A 404 2.25 29.58 2.10
CA GLY A 404 0.91 29.42 1.59
C GLY A 404 0.65 30.56 0.60
N ARG A 405 0.70 30.27 -0.69
CA ARG A 405 -0.03 31.07 -1.66
C ARG A 405 -1.39 30.43 -1.80
N ASP A 406 -2.37 31.08 -1.21
CA ASP A 406 -3.76 30.92 -1.57
C ASP A 406 -3.84 31.04 -3.10
N VAL A 407 -4.37 30.03 -3.74
CA VAL A 407 -4.86 30.10 -5.11
C VAL A 407 -6.34 29.85 -5.01
N ASP A 408 -7.10 30.90 -5.31
CA ASP A 408 -8.56 30.98 -5.44
C ASP A 408 -9.15 29.87 -6.34
#